data_8f3d1721433ffee26f64505f43e80e81
#
_entry.id   8f3d1721433ffee26f64505f43e80e81
#
_cell.length_a   1.000
_cell.length_b   1.000
_cell.length_c   1.000
_cell.angle_alpha   90.00
_cell.angle_beta   90.00
_cell.angle_gamma   90.00
#
_symmetry.space_group_name_H-M   'P 1'
#
loop_
_entity.id
_entity.type
_entity.pdbx_description
1 polymer ?
#
loop_
_entity_poly.entity_id
_entity_poly.type
_entity_poly.pdbx_seq_one_letter_code
_entity_poly.pdbx_strand_id
1 'polypeptide(L)'
;MSKNTVLALVGSLRADSHNRKLAEAIQLNAPENVEVQIHGSLGNIPFYNEDIDVEGQVPAEAAALRAAAAEADAILLITPEHNGTMPASLKNAIDWLSRPFGAGALAGKPTAVVGTAFGQFGGVWAQDEARKAAGIAGAKVLEDVKLAVPGSMIRFAELHPKDDAEVVEQIKGIFEPLTAVQEDVAA
;
A
#
# COMPACT_ATOMS: atom_id res chain seq x y z
N MET A 1 -5.82 -24.82 1.24
CA MET A 1 -6.39 -23.57 1.83
C MET A 1 -6.17 -22.46 0.82
N SER A 2 -7.12 -21.55 0.63
CA SER A 2 -6.89 -20.34 -0.18
C SER A 2 -5.80 -19.49 0.48
N LYS A 3 -4.97 -18.85 -0.34
CA LYS A 3 -3.99 -17.89 0.18
C LYS A 3 -4.69 -16.59 0.55
N ASN A 4 -4.20 -15.92 1.58
CA ASN A 4 -4.59 -14.53 1.87
C ASN A 4 -3.99 -13.60 0.83
N THR A 5 -4.80 -12.81 0.17
CA THR A 5 -4.36 -11.87 -0.88
C THR A 5 -4.13 -10.48 -0.29
N VAL A 6 -2.91 -9.98 -0.42
CA VAL A 6 -2.53 -8.60 -0.03
C VAL A 6 -2.31 -7.77 -1.27
N LEU A 7 -3.12 -6.73 -1.48
CA LEU A 7 -2.93 -5.78 -2.58
C LEU A 7 -1.94 -4.69 -2.16
N ALA A 8 -0.80 -4.60 -2.83
CA ALA A 8 0.21 -3.59 -2.61
C ALA A 8 0.04 -2.41 -3.59
N LEU A 9 -0.14 -1.20 -3.06
CA LEU A 9 -0.26 0.05 -3.81
C LEU A 9 1.02 0.88 -3.63
N VAL A 10 1.78 1.03 -4.71
CA VAL A 10 3.07 1.76 -4.69
C VAL A 10 2.88 3.19 -5.14
N GLY A 11 3.10 4.15 -4.23
CA GLY A 11 2.90 5.58 -4.50
C GLY A 11 3.95 6.20 -5.44
N SER A 12 5.11 5.57 -5.62
CA SER A 12 6.14 6.09 -6.51
C SER A 12 5.90 5.71 -7.96
N LEU A 13 5.96 6.69 -8.85
CA LEU A 13 5.80 6.51 -10.31
C LEU A 13 7.13 6.38 -11.07
N ARG A 14 8.27 6.49 -10.40
CA ARG A 14 9.58 6.35 -11.05
C ARG A 14 9.79 4.92 -11.55
N ALA A 15 10.37 4.76 -12.74
CA ALA A 15 10.74 3.44 -13.28
C ALA A 15 11.70 2.68 -12.37
N ASP A 16 12.73 3.37 -11.84
CA ASP A 16 13.71 2.82 -10.87
C ASP A 16 13.37 3.27 -9.45
N SER A 17 12.20 2.91 -8.97
CA SER A 17 11.70 3.30 -7.65
C SER A 17 12.18 2.36 -6.56
N HIS A 18 12.83 2.87 -5.51
CA HIS A 18 13.18 2.09 -4.33
C HIS A 18 11.94 1.58 -3.58
N ASN A 19 10.83 2.30 -3.61
CA ASN A 19 9.56 1.81 -3.05
C ASN A 19 8.95 0.68 -3.89
N ARG A 20 9.16 0.68 -5.22
CA ARG A 20 8.79 -0.46 -6.07
C ARG A 20 9.65 -1.68 -5.75
N LYS A 21 10.96 -1.50 -5.64
CA LYS A 21 11.89 -2.55 -5.23
C LYS A 21 11.58 -3.09 -3.82
N LEU A 22 11.13 -2.22 -2.89
CA LEU A 22 10.66 -2.64 -1.56
C LEU A 22 9.40 -3.50 -1.67
N ALA A 23 8.43 -3.12 -2.51
CA ALA A 23 7.25 -3.92 -2.78
C ALA A 23 7.61 -5.32 -3.34
N GLU A 24 8.56 -5.38 -4.26
CA GLU A 24 9.06 -6.64 -4.83
C GLU A 24 9.77 -7.49 -3.77
N ALA A 25 10.55 -6.88 -2.88
CA ALA A 25 11.15 -7.57 -1.75
C ALA A 25 10.09 -8.14 -0.79
N ILE A 26 9.02 -7.38 -0.51
CA ILE A 26 7.89 -7.84 0.30
C ILE A 26 7.18 -9.02 -0.38
N GLN A 27 6.91 -8.93 -1.67
CA GLN A 27 6.29 -10.00 -2.44
C GLN A 27 7.13 -11.31 -2.42
N LEU A 28 8.44 -11.18 -2.60
CA LEU A 28 9.37 -12.33 -2.62
C LEU A 28 9.54 -13.00 -1.25
N ASN A 29 9.32 -12.26 -0.16
CA ASN A 29 9.46 -12.77 1.22
C ASN A 29 8.09 -13.06 1.87
N ALA A 30 7.01 -13.09 1.09
CA ALA A 30 5.70 -13.47 1.58
C ALA A 30 5.68 -14.94 2.01
N PRO A 31 5.05 -15.28 3.15
CA PRO A 31 4.89 -16.66 3.57
C PRO A 31 3.99 -17.44 2.59
N GLU A 32 4.08 -18.77 2.61
CA GLU A 32 3.39 -19.64 1.63
C GLU A 32 1.87 -19.44 1.58
N ASN A 33 1.26 -19.05 2.69
CA ASN A 33 -0.18 -18.79 2.81
C ASN A 33 -0.60 -17.37 2.41
N VAL A 34 0.34 -16.52 1.94
CA VAL A 34 0.06 -15.14 1.52
C VAL A 34 0.47 -14.95 0.06
N GLU A 35 -0.37 -14.26 -0.69
CA GLU A 35 -0.08 -13.78 -2.04
C GLU A 35 -0.06 -12.25 -2.05
N VAL A 36 1.07 -11.65 -2.36
CA VAL A 36 1.18 -10.20 -2.51
C VAL A 36 1.03 -9.83 -3.99
N GLN A 37 -0.01 -9.09 -4.32
CA GLN A 37 -0.28 -8.60 -5.66
C GLN A 37 0.08 -7.11 -5.73
N ILE A 38 1.11 -6.78 -6.52
CA ILE A 38 1.51 -5.39 -6.69
C ILE A 38 0.66 -4.79 -7.82
N HIS A 39 -0.20 -3.81 -7.47
CA HIS A 39 -1.01 -3.09 -8.46
C HIS A 39 -0.14 -2.41 -9.53
N GLY A 40 -0.70 -2.25 -10.72
CA GLY A 40 -0.09 -1.47 -11.81
C GLY A 40 0.21 -0.03 -11.40
N SER A 41 0.67 0.78 -12.36
CA SER A 41 1.03 2.18 -12.07
C SER A 41 -0.19 3.00 -11.61
N LEU A 42 -0.12 3.58 -10.43
CA LEU A 42 -1.14 4.52 -9.92
C LEU A 42 -1.22 5.82 -10.75
N GLY A 43 -0.20 6.09 -11.57
CA GLY A 43 -0.16 7.25 -12.45
C GLY A 43 -1.15 7.20 -13.62
N ASN A 44 -1.70 6.04 -13.92
CA ASN A 44 -2.70 5.87 -14.98
C ASN A 44 -4.13 6.14 -14.50
N ILE A 45 -4.33 6.24 -13.20
CA ILE A 45 -5.65 6.47 -12.59
C ILE A 45 -5.94 7.97 -12.66
N PRO A 46 -7.01 8.42 -13.34
CA PRO A 46 -7.35 9.83 -13.40
C PRO A 46 -7.61 10.38 -11.98
N PHE A 47 -7.38 11.68 -11.78
CA PHE A 47 -7.71 12.30 -10.51
C PHE A 47 -9.19 12.11 -10.18
N TYR A 48 -9.45 11.77 -8.92
CA TYR A 48 -10.81 11.59 -8.44
C TYR A 48 -11.66 12.86 -8.70
N ASN A 49 -12.81 12.64 -9.28
CA ASN A 49 -13.82 13.66 -9.49
C ASN A 49 -15.20 12.98 -9.42
N GLU A 50 -16.11 13.54 -8.63
CA GLU A 50 -17.46 13.03 -8.47
C GLU A 50 -18.25 12.96 -9.79
N ASP A 51 -17.99 13.88 -10.73
CA ASP A 51 -18.68 13.93 -12.02
C ASP A 51 -18.43 12.68 -12.90
N ILE A 52 -17.30 12.02 -12.69
CA ILE A 52 -16.93 10.78 -13.42
C ILE A 52 -17.06 9.53 -12.55
N ASP A 53 -17.43 9.67 -11.28
CA ASP A 53 -17.66 8.54 -10.35
C ASP A 53 -19.15 8.20 -10.30
N VAL A 54 -19.76 8.04 -11.45
CA VAL A 54 -21.17 7.66 -11.63
C VAL A 54 -21.27 6.34 -12.39
N GLU A 55 -22.35 5.61 -12.17
CA GLU A 55 -22.57 4.30 -12.80
C GLU A 55 -22.43 4.40 -14.34
N GLY A 56 -21.64 3.52 -14.91
CA GLY A 56 -21.36 3.45 -16.36
C GLY A 56 -20.34 4.47 -16.88
N GLN A 57 -19.79 5.35 -16.03
CA GLN A 57 -18.81 6.37 -16.44
C GLN A 57 -17.48 6.27 -15.66
N VAL A 58 -17.40 5.40 -14.65
CA VAL A 58 -16.16 5.22 -13.87
C VAL A 58 -15.01 4.82 -14.81
N PRO A 59 -13.88 5.56 -14.80
CA PRO A 59 -12.73 5.21 -15.62
C PRO A 59 -12.24 3.78 -15.37
N ALA A 60 -11.82 3.10 -16.45
CA ALA A 60 -11.44 1.68 -16.39
C ALA A 60 -10.35 1.40 -15.36
N GLU A 61 -9.34 2.27 -15.25
CA GLU A 61 -8.25 2.14 -14.29
C GLU A 61 -8.72 2.30 -12.84
N ALA A 62 -9.67 3.20 -12.58
CA ALA A 62 -10.28 3.37 -11.26
C ALA A 62 -11.18 2.18 -10.89
N ALA A 63 -11.95 1.69 -11.86
CA ALA A 63 -12.77 0.49 -11.69
C ALA A 63 -11.91 -0.75 -11.39
N ALA A 64 -10.79 -0.91 -12.12
CA ALA A 64 -9.84 -2.01 -11.90
C ALA A 64 -9.18 -1.92 -10.50
N LEU A 65 -8.80 -0.71 -10.05
CA LEU A 65 -8.28 -0.50 -8.70
C LEU A 65 -9.31 -0.91 -7.63
N ARG A 66 -10.57 -0.49 -7.77
CA ARG A 66 -11.65 -0.86 -6.85
C ARG A 66 -11.91 -2.36 -6.80
N ALA A 67 -11.94 -3.00 -7.97
CA ALA A 67 -12.11 -4.44 -8.08
C ALA A 67 -10.98 -5.20 -7.37
N ALA A 68 -9.72 -4.84 -7.67
CA ALA A 68 -8.55 -5.46 -7.04
C ALA A 68 -8.55 -5.27 -5.50
N ALA A 69 -8.93 -4.07 -5.03
CA ALA A 69 -9.01 -3.82 -3.59
C ALA A 69 -10.20 -4.55 -2.93
N ALA A 70 -11.31 -4.73 -3.61
CA ALA A 70 -12.46 -5.48 -3.10
C ALA A 70 -12.13 -6.97 -2.95
N GLU A 71 -11.41 -7.55 -3.91
CA GLU A 71 -11.00 -8.96 -3.91
C GLU A 71 -9.87 -9.27 -2.91
N ALA A 72 -9.05 -8.27 -2.57
CA ALA A 72 -7.95 -8.46 -1.64
C ALA A 72 -8.45 -8.60 -0.18
N ASP A 73 -7.75 -9.41 0.60
CA ASP A 73 -8.02 -9.60 2.03
C ASP A 73 -7.44 -8.45 2.87
N ALA A 74 -6.32 -7.86 2.43
CA ALA A 74 -5.68 -6.73 3.08
C ALA A 74 -5.02 -5.80 2.06
N ILE A 75 -4.75 -4.57 2.47
CA ILE A 75 -4.08 -3.54 1.66
C ILE A 75 -2.73 -3.18 2.26
N LEU A 76 -1.72 -3.06 1.41
CA LEU A 76 -0.41 -2.57 1.79
C LEU A 76 -0.10 -1.29 0.98
N LEU A 77 -0.08 -0.15 1.67
CA LEU A 77 0.31 1.12 1.08
C LEU A 77 1.83 1.29 1.20
N ILE A 78 2.51 1.52 0.07
CA ILE A 78 3.97 1.67 0.03
C ILE A 78 4.29 3.06 -0.49
N THR A 79 4.78 3.94 0.39
CA THR A 79 4.90 5.37 0.09
C THR A 79 6.34 5.88 0.13
N PRO A 80 6.78 6.62 -0.91
CA PRO A 80 7.88 7.57 -0.74
C PRO A 80 7.39 8.79 0.05
N GLU A 81 8.31 9.66 0.40
CA GLU A 81 7.98 10.96 1.00
C GLU A 81 8.28 12.09 0.02
N HIS A 82 7.27 12.89 -0.27
CA HIS A 82 7.36 14.10 -1.08
C HIS A 82 6.94 15.30 -0.24
N ASN A 83 7.88 16.20 0.06
CA ASN A 83 7.62 17.40 0.84
C ASN A 83 6.93 17.13 2.18
N GLY A 84 7.35 16.06 2.89
CA GLY A 84 6.80 15.69 4.20
C GLY A 84 5.44 15.01 4.18
N THR A 85 4.95 14.58 3.01
CA THR A 85 3.67 13.89 2.88
C THR A 85 3.72 12.77 1.82
N MET A 86 2.62 12.02 1.67
CA MET A 86 2.49 11.01 0.63
C MET A 86 2.39 11.65 -0.77
N PRO A 87 2.79 10.96 -1.85
CA PRO A 87 2.63 11.46 -3.21
C PRO A 87 1.15 11.54 -3.63
N ALA A 88 0.85 12.48 -4.52
CA ALA A 88 -0.52 12.71 -5.03
C ALA A 88 -1.13 11.45 -5.65
N SER A 89 -0.34 10.61 -6.31
CA SER A 89 -0.79 9.33 -6.89
C SER A 89 -1.37 8.36 -5.85
N LEU A 90 -0.71 8.24 -4.69
CA LEU A 90 -1.20 7.39 -3.60
C LEU A 90 -2.44 7.99 -2.94
N LYS A 91 -2.44 9.31 -2.70
CA LYS A 91 -3.63 10.00 -2.16
C LYS A 91 -4.82 9.82 -3.09
N ASN A 92 -4.62 9.98 -4.40
CA ASN A 92 -5.66 9.77 -5.40
C ASN A 92 -6.23 8.34 -5.38
N ALA A 93 -5.37 7.32 -5.24
CA ALA A 93 -5.82 5.94 -5.09
C ALA A 93 -6.69 5.75 -3.84
N ILE A 94 -6.30 6.32 -2.69
CA ILE A 94 -7.10 6.30 -1.46
C ILE A 94 -8.46 7.00 -1.69
N ASP A 95 -8.50 8.12 -2.40
CA ASP A 95 -9.74 8.85 -2.71
C ASP A 95 -10.71 8.00 -3.53
N TRP A 96 -10.23 7.34 -4.59
CA TRP A 96 -11.03 6.40 -5.38
C TRP A 96 -11.54 5.22 -4.55
N LEU A 97 -10.71 4.65 -3.67
CA LEU A 97 -11.07 3.51 -2.84
C LEU A 97 -11.99 3.87 -1.66
N SER A 98 -12.09 5.15 -1.31
CA SER A 98 -12.98 5.64 -0.24
C SER A 98 -14.45 5.74 -0.67
N ARG A 99 -14.74 5.52 -1.94
CA ARG A 99 -16.09 5.68 -2.52
C ARG A 99 -16.71 4.36 -2.95
N PRO A 100 -18.05 4.24 -2.89
CA PRO A 100 -19.00 5.22 -2.31
C PRO A 100 -18.77 5.43 -0.81
N PHE A 101 -19.15 6.59 -0.28
CA PHE A 101 -18.93 6.94 1.13
C PHE A 101 -19.53 5.90 2.07
N GLY A 102 -18.75 5.43 3.03
CA GLY A 102 -19.14 4.39 3.99
C GLY A 102 -19.16 2.95 3.45
N ALA A 103 -18.99 2.75 2.14
CA ALA A 103 -18.99 1.43 1.50
C ALA A 103 -17.90 1.30 0.42
N GLY A 104 -16.87 2.12 0.49
CA GLY A 104 -15.70 2.03 -0.40
C GLY A 104 -14.90 0.76 -0.17
N ALA A 105 -14.04 0.39 -1.13
CA ALA A 105 -13.26 -0.85 -1.09
C ALA A 105 -12.23 -0.90 0.07
N LEU A 106 -11.95 0.23 0.73
CA LEU A 106 -11.15 0.29 1.96
C LEU A 106 -11.95 0.03 3.24
N ALA A 107 -13.29 0.08 3.20
CA ALA A 107 -14.11 -0.02 4.40
C ALA A 107 -13.87 -1.34 5.15
N GLY A 108 -13.41 -1.26 6.40
CA GLY A 108 -13.09 -2.41 7.25
C GLY A 108 -11.85 -3.21 6.84
N LYS A 109 -11.19 -2.87 5.73
CA LYS A 109 -10.06 -3.63 5.17
C LYS A 109 -8.80 -3.43 6.04
N PRO A 110 -8.14 -4.49 6.53
CA PRO A 110 -6.85 -4.39 7.19
C PRO A 110 -5.85 -3.68 6.27
N THR A 111 -5.24 -2.62 6.77
CA THR A 111 -4.37 -1.79 5.94
C THR A 111 -3.11 -1.41 6.71
N ALA A 112 -1.95 -1.79 6.18
CA ALA A 112 -0.64 -1.36 6.68
C ALA A 112 -0.01 -0.33 5.74
N VAL A 113 0.86 0.53 6.32
CA VAL A 113 1.61 1.54 5.56
C VAL A 113 3.09 1.38 5.86
N VAL A 114 3.87 1.22 4.80
CA VAL A 114 5.33 1.08 4.85
C VAL A 114 5.99 1.97 3.80
N GLY A 115 7.31 2.11 3.86
CA GLY A 115 8.00 2.85 2.82
C GLY A 115 9.48 3.02 3.04
N THR A 116 10.12 3.64 2.06
CA THR A 116 11.52 4.05 2.13
C THR A 116 11.66 5.46 1.55
N ALA A 117 12.55 6.27 2.14
CA ALA A 117 12.84 7.61 1.70
C ALA A 117 14.34 7.93 1.82
N PHE A 118 14.77 9.00 1.14
CA PHE A 118 16.15 9.49 1.22
C PHE A 118 16.51 9.96 2.65
N GLY A 119 15.56 10.62 3.32
CA GLY A 119 15.78 11.22 4.64
C GLY A 119 16.03 10.17 5.74
N GLN A 120 16.62 10.65 6.84
CA GLN A 120 17.01 9.82 8.00
C GLN A 120 15.84 9.15 8.72
N PHE A 121 14.62 9.58 8.49
CA PHE A 121 13.41 9.02 9.13
C PHE A 121 12.65 8.03 8.24
N GLY A 122 13.18 7.69 7.04
CA GLY A 122 12.59 6.67 6.17
C GLY A 122 11.20 6.98 5.63
N GLY A 123 10.79 8.25 5.62
CA GLY A 123 9.47 8.67 5.12
C GLY A 123 8.35 8.52 6.14
N VAL A 124 8.64 8.62 7.43
CA VAL A 124 7.66 8.44 8.52
C VAL A 124 6.48 9.42 8.41
N TRP A 125 6.71 10.68 8.03
CA TRP A 125 5.63 11.67 7.89
C TRP A 125 4.65 11.31 6.78
N ALA A 126 5.15 10.86 5.62
CA ALA A 126 4.31 10.38 4.54
C ALA A 126 3.50 9.14 4.94
N GLN A 127 4.10 8.24 5.72
CA GLN A 127 3.42 7.05 6.22
C GLN A 127 2.32 7.42 7.23
N ASP A 128 2.55 8.36 8.14
CA ASP A 128 1.56 8.81 9.11
C ASP A 128 0.37 9.52 8.42
N GLU A 129 0.65 10.35 7.41
CA GLU A 129 -0.41 10.96 6.59
C GLU A 129 -1.20 9.92 5.79
N ALA A 130 -0.56 8.88 5.28
CA ALA A 130 -1.24 7.80 4.56
C ALA A 130 -2.10 6.95 5.51
N ARG A 131 -1.64 6.64 6.75
CA ARG A 131 -2.43 5.97 7.79
C ARG A 131 -3.67 6.77 8.12
N LYS A 132 -3.51 8.08 8.40
CA LYS A 132 -4.62 8.99 8.67
C LYS A 132 -5.64 9.02 7.55
N ALA A 133 -5.18 9.18 6.29
CA ALA A 133 -6.07 9.24 5.14
C ALA A 133 -6.82 7.91 4.93
N ALA A 134 -6.14 6.77 5.03
CA ALA A 134 -6.75 5.45 4.91
C ALA A 134 -7.76 5.19 6.04
N GLY A 135 -7.44 5.56 7.28
CA GLY A 135 -8.37 5.42 8.41
C GLY A 135 -9.65 6.24 8.23
N ILE A 136 -9.53 7.50 7.77
CA ILE A 136 -10.70 8.35 7.45
C ILE A 136 -11.50 7.75 6.28
N ALA A 137 -10.84 7.11 5.32
CA ALA A 137 -11.47 6.39 4.21
C ALA A 137 -12.15 5.08 4.63
N GLY A 138 -12.08 4.71 5.91
CA GLY A 138 -12.76 3.54 6.48
C GLY A 138 -11.90 2.29 6.64
N ALA A 139 -10.60 2.35 6.34
CA ALA A 139 -9.69 1.21 6.53
C ALA A 139 -9.48 0.88 8.03
N LYS A 140 -9.28 -0.41 8.33
CA LYS A 140 -8.77 -0.86 9.63
C LYS A 140 -7.23 -0.74 9.61
N VAL A 141 -6.73 0.43 9.98
CA VAL A 141 -5.29 0.72 9.95
C VAL A 141 -4.56 -0.05 11.03
N LEU A 142 -3.49 -0.76 10.63
CA LEU A 142 -2.62 -1.51 11.52
C LEU A 142 -1.47 -0.62 11.98
N GLU A 143 -1.70 0.13 13.05
CA GLU A 143 -0.79 1.18 13.56
C GLU A 143 0.58 0.63 14.03
N ASP A 144 0.62 -0.63 14.46
CA ASP A 144 1.83 -1.29 14.95
C ASP A 144 2.70 -1.86 13.81
N VAL A 145 2.17 -1.96 12.58
CA VAL A 145 2.94 -2.37 11.41
C VAL A 145 3.71 -1.18 10.87
N LYS A 146 5.00 -1.12 11.21
CA LYS A 146 5.88 -0.01 10.83
C LYS A 146 7.14 -0.53 10.16
N LEU A 147 7.35 -0.10 8.91
CA LEU A 147 8.60 -0.28 8.18
C LEU A 147 8.95 1.03 7.47
N ALA A 148 9.86 1.79 8.07
CA ALA A 148 10.37 3.05 7.55
C ALA A 148 11.87 2.92 7.30
N VAL A 149 12.28 2.66 6.05
CA VAL A 149 13.68 2.42 5.70
C VAL A 149 14.34 3.73 5.28
N PRO A 150 15.32 4.25 6.06
CA PRO A 150 15.99 5.52 5.75
C PRO A 150 17.10 5.36 4.72
N GLY A 151 17.56 6.49 4.19
CA GLY A 151 18.76 6.57 3.36
C GLY A 151 18.68 5.85 2.03
N SER A 152 17.48 5.73 1.45
CA SER A 152 17.20 4.89 0.28
C SER A 152 18.16 5.09 -0.90
N MET A 153 18.60 6.32 -1.15
CA MET A 153 19.49 6.65 -2.27
C MET A 153 20.91 6.08 -2.10
N ILE A 154 21.36 5.94 -0.86
CA ILE A 154 22.68 5.37 -0.54
C ILE A 154 22.52 3.87 -0.32
N ARG A 155 21.55 3.47 0.52
CA ARG A 155 21.33 2.08 0.91
C ARG A 155 21.02 1.18 -0.27
N PHE A 156 20.23 1.67 -1.22
CA PHE A 156 19.76 0.92 -2.40
C PHE A 156 20.37 1.41 -3.71
N ALA A 157 21.52 2.09 -3.66
CA ALA A 157 22.23 2.51 -4.87
C ALA A 157 22.62 1.31 -5.76
N GLU A 158 23.15 0.26 -5.13
CA GLU A 158 23.58 -0.98 -5.79
C GLU A 158 22.92 -2.22 -5.18
N LEU A 159 22.35 -2.11 -3.98
CA LEU A 159 21.71 -3.21 -3.27
C LEU A 159 20.18 -3.19 -3.48
N HIS A 160 19.62 -4.32 -3.88
CA HIS A 160 18.16 -4.44 -3.91
C HIS A 160 17.65 -4.71 -2.49
N PRO A 161 16.49 -4.13 -2.06
CA PRO A 161 15.93 -4.38 -0.72
C PRO A 161 15.75 -5.86 -0.35
N LYS A 162 15.54 -6.74 -1.33
CA LYS A 162 15.45 -8.21 -1.11
C LYS A 162 16.75 -8.85 -0.63
N ASP A 163 17.89 -8.21 -0.90
CA ASP A 163 19.22 -8.69 -0.56
C ASP A 163 19.77 -8.02 0.72
N ASP A 164 19.01 -7.09 1.30
CA ASP A 164 19.30 -6.41 2.56
C ASP A 164 18.73 -7.20 3.74
N ALA A 165 19.58 -7.88 4.49
CA ALA A 165 19.17 -8.80 5.56
C ALA A 165 18.32 -8.12 6.65
N GLU A 166 18.62 -6.86 7.00
CA GLU A 166 17.85 -6.11 7.99
C GLU A 166 16.44 -5.80 7.47
N VAL A 167 16.32 -5.35 6.21
CA VAL A 167 15.04 -5.07 5.57
C VAL A 167 14.21 -6.36 5.42
N VAL A 168 14.83 -7.45 5.01
CA VAL A 168 14.15 -8.76 4.90
C VAL A 168 13.61 -9.22 6.24
N GLU A 169 14.37 -9.05 7.33
CA GLU A 169 13.87 -9.42 8.66
C GLU A 169 12.69 -8.55 9.11
N GLN A 170 12.74 -7.25 8.83
CA GLN A 170 11.63 -6.33 9.11
C GLN A 170 10.38 -6.65 8.27
N ILE A 171 10.56 -7.07 7.00
CA ILE A 171 9.47 -7.48 6.12
C ILE A 171 8.67 -8.65 6.70
N LYS A 172 9.32 -9.63 7.32
CA LYS A 172 8.63 -10.79 7.91
C LYS A 172 7.60 -10.39 8.97
N GLY A 173 7.88 -9.31 9.73
CA GLY A 173 6.97 -8.79 10.75
C GLY A 173 5.70 -8.11 10.22
N ILE A 174 5.61 -7.87 8.90
CA ILE A 174 4.44 -7.21 8.30
C ILE A 174 3.26 -8.18 8.16
N PHE A 175 3.52 -9.45 7.87
CA PHE A 175 2.49 -10.38 7.39
C PHE A 175 1.56 -10.89 8.48
N GLU A 176 2.08 -11.21 9.66
CA GLU A 176 1.25 -11.73 10.75
C GLU A 176 0.10 -10.78 11.10
N PRO A 177 0.31 -9.47 11.36
CA PRO A 177 -0.78 -8.55 11.63
C PRO A 177 -1.73 -8.35 10.44
N LEU A 178 -1.22 -8.39 9.20
CA LEU A 178 -2.05 -8.23 8.00
C LEU A 178 -3.02 -9.39 7.78
N THR A 179 -2.69 -10.60 8.24
CA THR A 179 -3.48 -11.81 8.00
C THR A 179 -4.28 -12.27 9.22
N ALA A 180 -3.86 -11.92 10.45
CA ALA A 180 -4.52 -12.30 11.70
C ALA A 180 -5.94 -11.74 11.86
N VAL A 181 -6.23 -10.60 11.21
CA VAL A 181 -7.53 -9.91 11.35
C VAL A 181 -8.71 -10.66 10.72
N GLN A 182 -8.45 -11.67 9.88
CA GLN A 182 -9.50 -12.45 9.22
C GLN A 182 -10.07 -13.58 10.10
N GLU A 183 -9.32 -14.05 11.07
CA GLU A 183 -9.77 -15.11 11.98
C GLU A 183 -10.89 -14.64 12.92
N ASP A 184 -10.91 -13.34 13.26
CA ASP A 184 -11.92 -12.73 14.15
C ASP A 184 -13.28 -12.45 13.48
N VAL A 185 -13.38 -12.47 12.15
CA VAL A 185 -14.63 -12.18 11.40
C VAL A 185 -15.41 -13.47 11.10
N ALA A 186 -14.79 -14.63 11.24
CA ALA A 186 -15.37 -15.95 10.96
C ALA A 186 -15.94 -16.65 12.21
N ALA A 187 -15.89 -16.03 13.38
CA ALA A 187 -16.42 -16.52 14.65
C ALA A 187 -17.69 -15.76 15.05
#